data_661118e28ed491d73de1d8249a1c21d4
#
_entry.id   661118e28ed491d73de1d8249a1c21d4
#
_cell.length_a   1.000
_cell.length_b   1.000
_cell.length_c   1.000
_cell.angle_alpha   90.00
_cell.angle_beta   90.00
_cell.angle_gamma   90.00
#
_symmetry.space_group_name_H-M   'P 1'
#
loop_
_entity.id
_entity.type
_entity.pdbx_description
1 polymer ?
#
loop_
_entity_poly.entity_id
_entity_poly.type
_entity_poly.pdbx_seq_one_letter_code
_entity_poly.pdbx_strand_id
1 'polypeptide(L)'
;KPFGMNFPVIERDCSDKELQKRIIDECHSIGDVQGNQTNVHANMTSWFMHETNDDFMSLCDTAVEVADDNSPSKVFLMPYDCWGVVYHKNDFGKPHDHWPAIWSWVYNVECCDDCAPLQFDDANISVRPKNGNMVMFPGWVKHSVPKHQCDHERIIVAGNLGLNPWWMVNRLNMPGRKHVA
;
A
#
# COMPACT_ATOMS: atom_id res chain seq x y z
N LYS A 1 -26.24 -13.99 -11.61
CA LYS A 1 -24.79 -13.79 -11.63
C LYS A 1 -24.53 -12.54 -10.81
N PRO A 2 -23.70 -12.56 -9.75
CA PRO A 2 -23.29 -11.34 -9.11
C PRO A 2 -22.59 -10.47 -10.15
N PHE A 3 -22.90 -9.18 -10.19
CA PHE A 3 -22.15 -8.22 -10.97
C PHE A 3 -20.71 -8.26 -10.45
N GLY A 4 -19.77 -8.77 -11.26
CA GLY A 4 -18.36 -8.74 -10.92
C GLY A 4 -17.96 -7.28 -10.73
N MET A 5 -17.54 -6.91 -9.53
CA MET A 5 -17.00 -5.59 -9.30
C MET A 5 -15.70 -5.47 -10.11
N ASN A 6 -15.69 -4.56 -11.07
CA ASN A 6 -14.54 -4.30 -11.90
C ASN A 6 -13.75 -3.15 -11.26
N PHE A 7 -12.53 -3.40 -10.80
CA PHE A 7 -11.64 -2.40 -10.24
C PHE A 7 -10.24 -2.57 -10.80
N PRO A 8 -9.44 -1.51 -10.91
CA PRO A 8 -8.06 -1.61 -11.38
C PRO A 8 -7.17 -2.23 -10.31
N VAL A 9 -6.30 -3.14 -10.72
CA VAL A 9 -5.11 -3.57 -9.97
C VAL A 9 -3.92 -3.19 -10.83
N ILE A 10 -3.10 -2.25 -10.34
CA ILE A 10 -1.98 -1.69 -11.07
C ILE A 10 -0.71 -2.28 -10.50
N GLU A 11 0.17 -2.78 -11.34
CA GLU A 11 1.49 -3.26 -10.97
C GLU A 11 2.56 -2.42 -11.67
N ARG A 12 3.57 -2.01 -10.91
CA ARG A 12 4.73 -1.30 -11.45
C ARG A 12 6.01 -1.85 -10.86
N ASP A 13 7.00 -2.11 -11.71
CA ASP A 13 8.37 -2.41 -11.27
C ASP A 13 9.03 -1.11 -10.79
N CYS A 14 9.32 -1.06 -9.51
CA CYS A 14 9.99 0.04 -8.82
C CYS A 14 11.23 -0.47 -8.08
N SER A 15 11.91 -1.46 -8.65
CA SER A 15 13.04 -2.13 -8.03
C SER A 15 14.19 -1.17 -7.74
N ASP A 16 14.59 -1.10 -6.49
CA ASP A 16 15.80 -0.41 -6.00
C ASP A 16 16.40 -1.24 -4.87
N LYS A 17 17.48 -1.95 -5.18
CA LYS A 17 18.10 -2.90 -4.24
C LYS A 17 18.67 -2.23 -3.00
N GLU A 18 19.21 -1.02 -3.13
CA GLU A 18 19.78 -0.29 -1.99
C GLU A 18 18.67 0.22 -1.06
N LEU A 19 17.60 0.77 -1.62
CA LEU A 19 16.42 1.17 -0.87
C LEU A 19 15.76 -0.04 -0.18
N GLN A 20 15.58 -1.14 -0.90
CA GLN A 20 15.01 -2.37 -0.34
C GLN A 20 15.82 -2.87 0.86
N LYS A 21 17.16 -2.89 0.76
CA LYS A 21 18.04 -3.30 1.85
C LYS A 21 17.88 -2.40 3.08
N ARG A 22 17.87 -1.08 2.91
CA ARG A 22 17.70 -0.15 4.04
C ARG A 22 16.33 -0.33 4.71
N ILE A 23 15.28 -0.58 3.93
CA ILE A 23 13.94 -0.84 4.48
C ILE A 23 13.89 -2.16 5.26
N ILE A 24 14.54 -3.21 4.77
CA ILE A 24 14.67 -4.49 5.50
C ILE A 24 15.32 -4.26 6.85
N ASP A 25 16.46 -3.58 6.87
CA ASP A 25 17.22 -3.28 8.09
C ASP A 25 16.36 -2.46 9.08
N GLU A 26 15.63 -1.46 8.59
CA GLU A 26 14.74 -0.63 9.41
C GLU A 26 13.58 -1.44 10.00
N CYS A 27 12.91 -2.27 9.19
CA CYS A 27 11.81 -3.12 9.67
C CYS A 27 12.29 -4.11 10.75
N HIS A 28 13.46 -4.70 10.58
CA HIS A 28 14.04 -5.59 11.58
C HIS A 28 14.44 -4.85 12.85
N SER A 29 14.99 -3.63 12.72
CA SER A 29 15.39 -2.79 13.86
C SER A 29 14.20 -2.36 14.72
N ILE A 30 13.09 -1.99 14.11
CA ILE A 30 11.86 -1.55 14.80
C ILE A 30 11.14 -2.74 15.43
N GLY A 31 11.07 -3.88 14.73
CA GLY A 31 10.33 -5.05 15.18
C GLY A 31 8.81 -4.85 15.15
N ASP A 32 8.10 -5.50 16.10
CA ASP A 32 6.65 -5.42 16.18
C ASP A 32 6.20 -4.34 17.16
N VAL A 33 5.60 -3.27 16.63
CA VAL A 33 5.03 -2.16 17.41
C VAL A 33 3.54 -2.36 17.68
N GLN A 34 2.83 -3.05 16.77
CA GLN A 34 1.37 -3.18 16.81
C GLN A 34 0.86 -4.36 17.67
N GLY A 35 1.70 -5.35 17.94
CA GLY A 35 1.37 -6.46 18.83
C GLY A 35 0.15 -7.30 18.41
N ASN A 36 -0.05 -7.52 17.12
CA ASN A 36 -1.18 -8.28 16.55
C ASN A 36 -2.58 -7.71 16.90
N GLN A 37 -2.68 -6.42 17.16
CA GLN A 37 -3.96 -5.76 17.48
C GLN A 37 -4.71 -5.26 16.23
N THR A 38 -4.22 -5.57 15.03
CA THR A 38 -4.79 -5.14 13.75
C THR A 38 -5.41 -6.30 12.98
N ASN A 39 -5.90 -6.04 11.76
CA ASN A 39 -6.32 -7.09 10.82
C ASN A 39 -5.15 -7.93 10.31
N VAL A 40 -3.92 -7.45 10.45
CA VAL A 40 -2.69 -8.14 10.06
C VAL A 40 -2.06 -8.78 11.30
N HIS A 41 -1.87 -10.09 11.24
CA HIS A 41 -1.15 -10.87 12.25
C HIS A 41 0.27 -11.13 11.73
N ALA A 42 1.14 -10.17 11.94
CA ALA A 42 2.55 -10.17 11.57
C ALA A 42 3.26 -9.06 12.35
N ASN A 43 4.57 -8.97 12.28
CA ASN A 43 5.31 -7.86 12.86
C ASN A 43 5.07 -6.60 12.05
N MET A 44 4.62 -5.53 12.70
CA MET A 44 4.30 -4.26 12.05
C MET A 44 5.00 -3.10 12.74
N THR A 45 5.54 -2.19 11.93
CA THR A 45 6.09 -0.90 12.39
C THR A 45 4.97 0.05 12.81
N SER A 46 5.31 1.29 13.17
CA SER A 46 4.32 2.35 13.33
C SER A 46 3.64 2.69 12.00
N TRP A 47 2.44 3.31 12.08
CA TRP A 47 1.63 3.67 10.92
C TRP A 47 2.15 4.84 10.08
N PHE A 48 3.10 5.62 10.61
CA PHE A 48 3.53 6.88 10.02
C PHE A 48 5.05 6.88 9.76
N MET A 49 5.57 5.79 9.21
CA MET A 49 7.00 5.66 8.91
C MET A 49 7.50 6.72 7.94
N HIS A 50 6.67 7.18 7.02
CA HIS A 50 7.00 8.23 6.06
C HIS A 50 7.28 9.60 6.69
N GLU A 51 6.82 9.83 7.93
CA GLU A 51 7.08 11.09 8.66
C GLU A 51 8.49 11.14 9.27
N THR A 52 9.12 9.99 9.47
CA THR A 52 10.41 9.87 10.18
C THR A 52 11.51 9.16 9.40
N ASN A 53 11.20 8.59 8.25
CA ASN A 53 12.14 7.82 7.44
C ASN A 53 11.99 8.17 5.95
N ASP A 54 13.07 8.69 5.36
CA ASP A 54 13.08 9.19 3.98
C ASP A 54 12.86 8.08 2.93
N ASP A 55 13.26 6.84 3.20
CA ASP A 55 13.04 5.72 2.29
C ASP A 55 11.55 5.36 2.19
N PHE A 56 10.83 5.39 3.32
CA PHE A 56 9.38 5.20 3.32
C PHE A 56 8.66 6.37 2.64
N MET A 57 9.12 7.60 2.86
CA MET A 57 8.57 8.77 2.15
C MET A 57 8.80 8.68 0.64
N SER A 58 9.96 8.23 0.21
CA SER A 58 10.27 7.99 -1.21
C SER A 58 9.31 6.98 -1.85
N LEU A 59 8.91 5.93 -1.14
CA LEU A 59 7.89 4.99 -1.61
C LEU A 59 6.50 5.64 -1.70
N CYS A 60 6.16 6.53 -0.77
CA CYS A 60 4.93 7.32 -0.86
C CYS A 60 4.91 8.23 -2.09
N ASP A 61 6.03 8.89 -2.40
CA ASP A 61 6.16 9.73 -3.59
C ASP A 61 6.00 8.89 -4.87
N THR A 62 6.63 7.71 -4.93
CA THR A 62 6.45 6.75 -6.03
C THR A 62 5.00 6.31 -6.16
N ALA A 63 4.32 6.06 -5.04
CA ALA A 63 2.91 5.67 -5.06
C ALA A 63 2.01 6.81 -5.61
N VAL A 64 2.29 8.06 -5.27
CA VAL A 64 1.59 9.22 -5.86
C VAL A 64 1.81 9.29 -7.37
N GLU A 65 3.03 9.08 -7.85
CA GLU A 65 3.33 9.03 -9.29
C GLU A 65 2.55 7.91 -10.00
N VAL A 66 2.53 6.71 -9.43
CA VAL A 66 1.77 5.57 -9.98
C VAL A 66 0.28 5.90 -10.05
N ALA A 67 -0.27 6.52 -9.02
CA ALA A 67 -1.68 6.92 -8.99
C ALA A 67 -1.98 8.00 -10.03
N ASP A 68 -1.13 9.02 -10.16
CA ASP A 68 -1.30 10.10 -11.12
C ASP A 68 -1.24 9.60 -12.58
N ASP A 69 -0.34 8.67 -12.88
CA ASP A 69 -0.22 8.07 -14.21
C ASP A 69 -1.44 7.23 -14.61
N ASN A 70 -2.20 6.74 -13.63
CA ASN A 70 -3.36 5.87 -13.84
C ASN A 70 -4.70 6.57 -13.55
N SER A 71 -4.68 7.86 -13.26
CA SER A 71 -5.89 8.65 -13.02
C SER A 71 -6.27 9.46 -14.27
N PRO A 72 -7.57 9.56 -14.61
CA PRO A 72 -8.02 10.30 -15.80
C PRO A 72 -7.81 11.80 -15.69
N SER A 73 -7.63 12.31 -14.48
CA SER A 73 -7.29 13.71 -14.21
C SER A 73 -6.38 13.78 -13.00
N LYS A 74 -5.45 14.74 -13.01
CA LYS A 74 -4.59 14.96 -11.86
C LYS A 74 -5.41 15.42 -10.67
N VAL A 75 -5.39 14.63 -9.61
CA VAL A 75 -5.87 14.99 -8.27
C VAL A 75 -4.67 15.07 -7.35
N PHE A 76 -4.66 16.05 -6.45
CA PHE A 76 -3.57 16.17 -5.49
C PHE A 76 -3.76 15.16 -4.38
N LEU A 77 -3.04 14.07 -4.49
CA LEU A 77 -3.00 13.00 -3.50
C LEU A 77 -1.89 13.25 -2.48
N MET A 78 -2.13 12.77 -1.27
CA MET A 78 -1.13 12.77 -0.20
C MET A 78 -1.13 11.44 0.53
N PRO A 79 0.00 10.99 1.08
CA PRO A 79 0.03 9.82 1.93
C PRO A 79 -0.75 10.10 3.22
N TYR A 80 -1.64 9.16 3.60
CA TYR A 80 -2.32 9.17 4.90
C TYR A 80 -1.49 8.45 5.94
N ASP A 81 -0.97 7.31 5.58
CA ASP A 81 -0.17 6.42 6.40
C ASP A 81 0.82 5.64 5.54
N CYS A 82 1.82 5.07 6.19
CA CYS A 82 2.81 4.21 5.55
C CYS A 82 3.51 3.37 6.63
N TRP A 83 3.53 2.06 6.47
CA TRP A 83 4.11 1.15 7.46
C TRP A 83 4.77 -0.05 6.81
N GLY A 84 5.71 -0.66 7.53
CA GLY A 84 6.35 -1.92 7.16
C GLY A 84 5.69 -3.11 7.84
N VAL A 85 5.67 -4.25 7.16
CA VAL A 85 5.18 -5.52 7.68
C VAL A 85 6.19 -6.63 7.38
N VAL A 86 6.53 -7.42 8.40
CA VAL A 86 7.36 -8.61 8.27
C VAL A 86 6.51 -9.83 8.58
N TYR A 87 6.19 -10.61 7.54
CA TYR A 87 5.47 -11.87 7.65
C TYR A 87 6.45 -13.01 7.87
N HIS A 88 6.26 -13.76 8.94
CA HIS A 88 6.89 -15.04 9.20
C HIS A 88 5.91 -16.18 8.89
N LYS A 89 6.40 -17.41 8.99
CA LYS A 89 5.56 -18.60 8.81
C LYS A 89 4.33 -18.57 9.73
N ASN A 90 3.17 -18.85 9.17
CA ASN A 90 1.84 -18.78 9.75
C ASN A 90 1.24 -17.38 9.93
N ASP A 91 1.97 -16.31 9.66
CA ASP A 91 1.42 -14.97 9.66
C ASP A 91 0.44 -14.77 8.50
N PHE A 92 -0.51 -13.86 8.66
CA PHE A 92 -1.58 -13.63 7.68
C PHE A 92 -2.20 -12.24 7.84
N GLY A 93 -2.96 -11.82 6.84
CA GLY A 93 -3.83 -10.64 6.88
C GLY A 93 -5.28 -11.04 6.67
N LYS A 94 -6.17 -10.69 7.61
CA LYS A 94 -7.61 -10.91 7.48
C LYS A 94 -8.18 -10.04 6.35
N PRO A 95 -9.29 -10.46 5.70
CA PRO A 95 -9.99 -9.60 4.75
C PRO A 95 -10.39 -8.26 5.36
N HIS A 96 -9.95 -7.16 4.74
CA HIS A 96 -10.23 -5.79 5.15
C HIS A 96 -10.09 -4.82 3.98
N ASP A 97 -10.57 -3.61 4.14
CA ASP A 97 -10.36 -2.49 3.22
C ASP A 97 -9.81 -1.27 3.97
N HIS A 98 -9.53 -0.21 3.22
CA HIS A 98 -8.98 1.03 3.75
C HIS A 98 -9.87 2.25 3.46
N TRP A 99 -11.18 2.04 3.33
CA TRP A 99 -12.11 3.17 3.17
C TRP A 99 -11.92 4.19 4.31
N PRO A 100 -11.83 5.51 4.04
CA PRO A 100 -12.12 6.24 2.79
C PRO A 100 -10.88 6.61 1.95
N ALA A 101 -9.77 5.87 2.05
CA ALA A 101 -8.61 6.10 1.18
C ALA A 101 -8.99 5.99 -0.31
N ILE A 102 -8.39 6.82 -1.14
CA ILE A 102 -8.60 6.79 -2.60
C ILE A 102 -7.87 5.60 -3.20
N TRP A 103 -6.58 5.46 -2.86
CA TRP A 103 -5.72 4.35 -3.27
C TRP A 103 -5.06 3.70 -2.07
N SER A 104 -4.93 2.41 -2.14
CA SER A 104 -4.05 1.61 -1.28
C SER A 104 -2.95 1.00 -2.12
N TRP A 105 -1.78 0.81 -1.55
CA TRP A 105 -0.65 0.24 -2.24
C TRP A 105 0.18 -0.65 -1.33
N VAL A 106 0.85 -1.61 -1.95
CA VAL A 106 1.79 -2.53 -1.32
C VAL A 106 3.06 -2.58 -2.17
N TYR A 107 4.21 -2.31 -1.56
CA TYR A 107 5.52 -2.49 -2.16
C TYR A 107 6.17 -3.75 -1.60
N ASN A 108 6.51 -4.69 -2.46
CA ASN A 108 7.16 -5.93 -2.06
C ASN A 108 8.68 -5.69 -1.93
N VAL A 109 9.15 -5.61 -0.68
CA VAL A 109 10.56 -5.33 -0.37
C VAL A 109 11.41 -6.60 -0.49
N GLU A 110 10.95 -7.69 0.14
CA GLU A 110 11.62 -9.00 0.15
C GLU A 110 10.59 -10.12 0.08
N CYS A 111 10.78 -11.05 -0.85
CA CYS A 111 9.94 -12.24 -0.99
C CYS A 111 10.65 -13.31 -1.82
N CYS A 112 10.17 -14.54 -1.71
CA CYS A 112 10.48 -15.64 -2.63
C CYS A 112 9.20 -16.05 -3.40
N ASP A 113 9.34 -16.96 -4.36
CA ASP A 113 8.22 -17.39 -5.20
C ASP A 113 7.10 -18.11 -4.42
N ASP A 114 7.43 -18.69 -3.25
CA ASP A 114 6.48 -19.42 -2.39
C ASP A 114 5.83 -18.53 -1.32
N CYS A 115 6.20 -17.25 -1.26
CA CYS A 115 5.58 -16.31 -0.32
C CYS A 115 4.09 -16.10 -0.62
N ALA A 116 3.32 -15.88 0.45
CA ALA A 116 1.88 -15.68 0.35
C ALA A 116 1.53 -14.49 -0.58
N PRO A 117 0.54 -14.65 -1.48
CA PRO A 117 0.12 -13.58 -2.38
C PRO A 117 -0.75 -12.52 -1.69
N LEU A 118 -0.94 -11.40 -2.35
CA LEU A 118 -2.03 -10.47 -2.07
C LEU A 118 -3.29 -10.95 -2.78
N GLN A 119 -4.38 -11.16 -2.03
CA GLN A 119 -5.65 -11.67 -2.56
C GLN A 119 -6.75 -10.61 -2.52
N PHE A 120 -7.52 -10.55 -3.61
CA PHE A 120 -8.76 -9.79 -3.72
C PHE A 120 -9.91 -10.79 -3.78
N ASP A 121 -10.41 -11.18 -2.60
CA ASP A 121 -11.30 -12.33 -2.43
C ASP A 121 -12.61 -12.18 -3.23
N ASP A 122 -13.22 -10.99 -3.23
CA ASP A 122 -14.47 -10.72 -3.91
C ASP A 122 -14.35 -10.78 -5.46
N ALA A 123 -13.15 -10.64 -6.00
CA ALA A 123 -12.86 -10.70 -7.43
C ALA A 123 -12.18 -12.01 -7.84
N ASN A 124 -11.81 -12.87 -6.90
CA ASN A 124 -11.03 -14.07 -7.14
C ASN A 124 -9.71 -13.78 -7.91
N ILE A 125 -9.05 -12.67 -7.54
CA ILE A 125 -7.75 -12.25 -8.08
C ILE A 125 -6.68 -12.48 -7.02
N SER A 126 -5.54 -12.99 -7.45
CA SER A 126 -4.38 -13.23 -6.60
C SER A 126 -3.13 -12.67 -7.29
N VAL A 127 -2.42 -11.78 -6.60
CA VAL A 127 -1.18 -11.15 -7.09
C VAL A 127 -0.01 -11.73 -6.32
N ARG A 128 0.87 -12.45 -7.03
CA ARG A 128 2.08 -13.01 -6.43
C ARG A 128 3.06 -11.89 -6.10
N PRO A 129 3.73 -11.95 -4.94
CA PRO A 129 4.75 -10.98 -4.60
C PRO A 129 5.96 -11.12 -5.54
N LYS A 130 6.56 -9.98 -5.87
CA LYS A 130 7.78 -9.88 -6.66
C LYS A 130 8.62 -8.74 -6.08
N ASN A 131 9.88 -9.00 -5.76
CA ASN A 131 10.79 -8.00 -5.20
C ASN A 131 10.84 -6.72 -6.03
N GLY A 132 10.65 -5.57 -5.37
CA GLY A 132 10.65 -4.26 -6.01
C GLY A 132 9.35 -3.89 -6.75
N ASN A 133 8.33 -4.76 -6.73
CA ASN A 133 7.06 -4.48 -7.39
C ASN A 133 6.10 -3.73 -6.46
N MET A 134 5.50 -2.66 -6.96
CA MET A 134 4.41 -1.95 -6.30
C MET A 134 3.07 -2.40 -6.90
N VAL A 135 2.14 -2.78 -6.04
CA VAL A 135 0.76 -3.14 -6.40
C VAL A 135 -0.16 -2.09 -5.81
N MET A 136 -0.98 -1.48 -6.66
CA MET A 136 -1.90 -0.42 -6.26
C MET A 136 -3.34 -0.77 -6.66
N PHE A 137 -4.28 -0.46 -5.77
CA PHE A 137 -5.71 -0.74 -5.95
C PHE A 137 -6.55 0.29 -5.19
N PRO A 138 -7.84 0.47 -5.54
CA PRO A 138 -8.71 1.42 -4.82
C PRO A 138 -8.83 1.08 -3.34
N GLY A 139 -8.82 2.09 -2.48
CA GLY A 139 -8.84 1.90 -1.03
C GLY A 139 -10.08 1.18 -0.47
N TRP A 140 -11.20 1.18 -1.22
CA TRP A 140 -12.43 0.47 -0.85
C TRP A 140 -12.41 -1.04 -1.18
N VAL A 141 -11.39 -1.51 -1.88
CA VAL A 141 -11.32 -2.92 -2.31
C VAL A 141 -10.86 -3.79 -1.14
N LYS A 142 -11.68 -4.77 -0.82
CA LYS A 142 -11.35 -5.77 0.20
C LYS A 142 -10.25 -6.69 -0.30
N HIS A 143 -9.23 -6.86 0.55
CA HIS A 143 -8.07 -7.70 0.26
C HIS A 143 -7.61 -8.44 1.51
N SER A 144 -6.82 -9.48 1.29
CA SER A 144 -6.29 -10.33 2.36
C SER A 144 -4.92 -10.89 1.98
N VAL A 145 -4.23 -11.45 2.96
CA VAL A 145 -3.02 -12.25 2.76
C VAL A 145 -3.26 -13.60 3.43
N PRO A 146 -3.29 -14.69 2.69
CA PRO A 146 -3.46 -16.01 3.26
C PRO A 146 -2.26 -16.36 4.16
N LYS A 147 -2.44 -17.39 5.00
CA LYS A 147 -1.37 -17.85 5.89
C LYS A 147 -0.07 -18.07 5.11
N HIS A 148 0.99 -17.40 5.53
CA HIS A 148 2.32 -17.54 4.96
C HIS A 148 2.88 -18.92 5.29
N GLN A 149 3.13 -19.76 4.28
CA GLN A 149 3.48 -21.17 4.47
C GLN A 149 4.97 -21.46 4.40
N CYS A 150 5.73 -20.62 3.68
CA CYS A 150 7.17 -20.83 3.53
C CYS A 150 7.96 -20.28 4.74
N ASP A 151 9.22 -20.70 4.84
CA ASP A 151 10.12 -20.26 5.91
C ASP A 151 10.85 -18.95 5.57
N HIS A 152 10.73 -18.46 4.34
CA HIS A 152 11.29 -17.18 3.90
C HIS A 152 10.45 -16.02 4.45
N GLU A 153 11.10 -15.03 5.03
CA GLU A 153 10.40 -13.79 5.42
C GLU A 153 9.85 -13.06 4.20
N ARG A 154 8.60 -12.62 4.28
CA ARG A 154 8.02 -11.70 3.33
C ARG A 154 7.95 -10.33 3.97
N ILE A 155 8.63 -9.35 3.40
CA ILE A 155 8.67 -7.97 3.89
C ILE A 155 8.01 -7.06 2.86
N ILE A 156 7.05 -6.28 3.32
CA ILE A 156 6.35 -5.29 2.51
C ILE A 156 6.35 -3.92 3.20
N VAL A 157 6.17 -2.88 2.39
CA VAL A 157 5.69 -1.58 2.85
C VAL A 157 4.32 -1.37 2.26
N ALA A 158 3.38 -0.97 3.09
CA ALA A 158 2.02 -0.64 2.67
C ALA A 158 1.69 0.81 3.02
N GLY A 159 0.74 1.38 2.31
CA GLY A 159 0.29 2.74 2.57
C GLY A 159 -1.01 3.07 1.86
N ASN A 160 -1.59 4.18 2.26
CA ASN A 160 -2.83 4.70 1.71
C ASN A 160 -2.65 6.15 1.25
N LEU A 161 -3.28 6.49 0.13
CA LEU A 161 -3.31 7.82 -0.42
C LEU A 161 -4.73 8.39 -0.33
N GLY A 162 -4.82 9.67 0.01
CA GLY A 162 -6.07 10.39 0.01
C GLY A 162 -5.96 11.76 -0.62
N LEU A 163 -7.07 12.50 -0.67
CA LEU A 163 -7.10 13.85 -1.19
C LEU A 163 -6.39 14.80 -0.22
N ASN A 164 -5.56 15.69 -0.78
CA ASN A 164 -4.97 16.78 -0.01
C ASN A 164 -6.04 17.84 0.30
N PRO A 165 -6.45 18.03 1.58
CA PRO A 165 -7.49 18.98 1.93
C PRO A 165 -7.11 20.43 1.61
N TRP A 166 -5.82 20.77 1.72
CA TRP A 166 -5.29 22.10 1.39
C TRP A 166 -5.52 22.48 -0.07
N TRP A 167 -5.36 21.50 -0.97
CA TRP A 167 -5.62 21.73 -2.38
C TRP A 167 -7.10 21.98 -2.67
N MET A 168 -8.00 21.26 -2.00
CA MET A 168 -9.43 21.45 -2.15
C MET A 168 -9.86 22.85 -1.69
N VAL A 169 -9.38 23.30 -0.54
CA VAL A 169 -9.68 24.62 0.02
C VAL A 169 -9.13 25.73 -0.89
N ASN A 170 -7.90 25.61 -1.35
CA ASN A 170 -7.27 26.63 -2.20
C ASN A 170 -7.92 26.69 -3.59
N ARG A 171 -8.39 25.56 -4.13
CA ARG A 171 -9.08 25.53 -5.42
C ARG A 171 -10.45 26.22 -5.36
N LEU A 172 -11.15 26.08 -4.25
CA LEU A 172 -12.44 26.75 -4.03
C LEU A 172 -12.26 28.28 -3.88
N ASN A 173 -11.11 28.72 -3.40
CA ASN A 173 -10.79 30.15 -3.14
C ASN A 173 -10.01 30.81 -4.27
N MET A 174 -9.76 30.13 -5.41
CA MET A 174 -9.09 30.75 -6.56
C MET A 174 -10.01 31.78 -7.22
N PRO A 175 -9.58 33.06 -7.33
CA PRO A 175 -10.35 34.06 -8.05
C PRO A 175 -10.50 33.71 -9.52
N GLY A 176 -11.70 33.68 -10.05
CA GLY A 176 -11.98 33.55 -11.48
C GLY A 176 -12.51 32.22 -11.99
N ARG A 177 -12.79 31.23 -11.14
CA ARG A 177 -13.55 30.02 -11.56
C ARG A 177 -15.03 30.19 -11.20
N LYS A 178 -15.85 30.41 -12.23
CA LYS A 178 -17.30 30.28 -12.12
C LYS A 178 -17.62 28.80 -11.81
N HIS A 179 -18.42 28.58 -10.78
CA HIS A 179 -19.01 27.28 -10.54
C HIS A 179 -19.82 26.90 -11.79
N VAL A 180 -19.39 25.87 -12.49
CA VAL A 180 -20.25 25.19 -13.46
C VAL A 180 -21.10 24.26 -12.63
N ALA A 181 -22.39 24.64 -12.52
CA ALA A 181 -23.42 23.82 -11.89
C ALA A 181 -23.66 22.55 -12.70
#